data_014b32da1ee64023e2748756f3d818ee
#
_entry.id   014b32da1ee64023e2748756f3d818ee
#
_cell.length_a   1.000
_cell.length_b   1.000
_cell.length_c   1.000
_cell.angle_alpha   90.00
_cell.angle_beta   90.00
_cell.angle_gamma   90.00
#
_symmetry.space_group_name_H-M   'P 1'
#
loop_
_entity.id
_entity.type
_entity.pdbx_description
1 polymer ?
#
loop_
_entity_poly.entity_id
_entity_poly.type
_entity_poly.pdbx_seq_one_letter_code
_entity_poly.pdbx_strand_id
1 'polypeptide(L)'
;MSQKNLTLEDLQKKTLKEIYEYAREYKIKYYSQMNKKELSLAVIRAQAEQDDFRMKGILEIFYDDGGYGFLRPLNYSPSKEDIYLSASQIKRFGLRNGDEVAGRVRPPRKGSNNDRYGMMYIDAVNGKDPDEAKGRPHFPALTAIYPDKKLVLENNPKDLSTRLIDLFAPVGFGQRGMIVAPPKAGKTTFLKNIAAGISKNAKDSKLIVLLIDERPEEVTDLEDYVSSINPNGEVVYSTFDQRPESHVHISEMVLERAMRLVEDKQD
;
A
#
# COMPACT_ATOMS: atom_id res chain seq x y z
N MET A 1 8.94 -30.90 8.10
CA MET A 1 9.14 -29.51 8.57
C MET A 1 7.87 -28.75 8.24
N SER A 2 7.22 -28.15 9.23
CA SER A 2 5.94 -27.45 9.03
C SER A 2 6.13 -26.32 8.04
N GLN A 3 5.51 -26.42 6.86
CA GLN A 3 5.49 -25.36 5.85
C GLN A 3 4.72 -24.17 6.45
N LYS A 4 5.46 -23.13 6.85
CA LYS A 4 4.87 -21.86 7.24
C LYS A 4 4.26 -21.24 5.98
N ASN A 5 2.96 -21.02 5.99
CA ASN A 5 2.31 -20.21 4.94
C ASN A 5 2.92 -18.82 4.95
N LEU A 6 3.77 -18.54 3.96
CA LEU A 6 4.44 -17.25 3.81
C LEU A 6 3.42 -16.22 3.28
N THR A 7 3.32 -15.09 3.94
CA THR A 7 2.52 -13.97 3.44
C THR A 7 3.35 -13.05 2.56
N LEU A 8 2.70 -12.19 1.77
CA LEU A 8 3.39 -11.18 0.97
C LEU A 8 4.26 -10.27 1.85
N GLU A 9 3.76 -9.92 3.04
CA GLU A 9 4.49 -9.12 4.02
C GLU A 9 5.74 -9.83 4.54
N ASP A 10 5.65 -11.13 4.80
CA ASP A 10 6.80 -11.91 5.25
C ASP A 10 7.90 -11.93 4.17
N LEU A 11 7.52 -12.04 2.90
CA LEU A 11 8.46 -12.03 1.79
C LEU A 11 9.03 -10.62 1.52
N GLN A 12 8.23 -9.58 1.69
CA GLN A 12 8.73 -8.21 1.54
C GLN A 12 9.76 -7.82 2.61
N LYS A 13 9.68 -8.40 3.81
CA LYS A 13 10.68 -8.22 4.89
C LYS A 13 11.99 -8.98 4.63
N LYS A 14 11.99 -9.96 3.71
CA LYS A 14 13.16 -10.76 3.38
C LYS A 14 14.05 -10.07 2.33
N THR A 15 15.33 -10.43 2.33
CA THR A 15 16.25 -10.01 1.29
C THR A 15 15.94 -10.70 -0.05
N LEU A 16 16.35 -10.09 -1.16
CA LEU A 16 16.16 -10.66 -2.49
C LEU A 16 16.81 -12.06 -2.61
N LYS A 17 17.95 -12.29 -1.93
CA LYS A 17 18.63 -13.59 -1.89
C LYS A 17 17.78 -14.66 -1.24
N GLU A 18 17.15 -14.36 -0.12
CA GLU A 18 16.26 -15.31 0.57
C GLU A 18 15.03 -15.63 -0.26
N ILE A 19 14.49 -14.64 -1.00
CA ILE A 19 13.34 -14.88 -1.89
C ILE A 19 13.75 -15.74 -3.09
N TYR A 20 14.99 -15.62 -3.59
CA TYR A 20 15.52 -16.51 -4.64
C TYR A 20 15.60 -17.98 -4.18
N GLU A 21 15.86 -18.27 -2.91
CA GLU A 21 15.84 -19.64 -2.38
C GLU A 21 14.44 -20.25 -2.48
N TYR A 22 13.41 -19.49 -2.08
CA TYR A 22 12.02 -19.92 -2.26
C TYR A 22 11.67 -20.09 -3.74
N ALA A 23 12.10 -19.17 -4.61
CA ALA A 23 11.84 -19.28 -6.04
C ALA A 23 12.44 -20.55 -6.66
N ARG A 24 13.60 -21.00 -6.18
CA ARG A 24 14.22 -22.28 -6.57
C ARG A 24 13.44 -23.48 -6.03
N GLU A 25 13.03 -23.44 -4.76
CA GLU A 25 12.25 -24.50 -4.12
C GLU A 25 10.93 -24.73 -4.88
N TYR A 26 10.23 -23.66 -5.23
CA TYR A 26 8.98 -23.69 -5.97
C TYR A 26 9.16 -23.79 -7.51
N LYS A 27 10.40 -23.96 -8.01
CA LYS A 27 10.74 -24.11 -9.44
C LYS A 27 10.20 -23.02 -10.35
N ILE A 28 10.23 -21.77 -9.90
CA ILE A 28 9.75 -20.61 -10.65
C ILE A 28 10.70 -20.34 -11.81
N LYS A 29 10.16 -20.23 -13.03
CA LYS A 29 10.95 -19.92 -14.24
C LYS A 29 11.22 -18.41 -14.32
N TYR A 30 12.40 -18.03 -14.80
CA TYR A 30 12.80 -16.63 -15.05
C TYR A 30 12.79 -15.73 -13.81
N TYR A 31 12.90 -16.28 -12.60
CA TYR A 31 12.85 -15.55 -11.35
C TYR A 31 13.93 -14.45 -11.21
N SER A 32 15.07 -14.60 -11.93
CA SER A 32 16.15 -13.61 -11.90
C SER A 32 15.84 -12.31 -12.67
N GLN A 33 14.78 -12.29 -13.49
CA GLN A 33 14.34 -11.11 -14.26
C GLN A 33 13.20 -10.36 -13.55
N MET A 34 12.70 -10.88 -12.44
CA MET A 34 11.59 -10.31 -11.69
C MET A 34 12.12 -9.34 -10.62
N ASN A 35 11.41 -8.22 -10.44
CA ASN A 35 11.67 -7.36 -9.31
C ASN A 35 11.22 -8.03 -7.98
N LYS A 36 11.60 -7.48 -6.83
CA LYS A 36 11.33 -8.07 -5.52
C LYS A 36 9.84 -8.31 -5.27
N LYS A 37 8.98 -7.36 -5.70
CA LYS A 37 7.52 -7.47 -5.53
C LYS A 37 6.94 -8.57 -6.42
N GLU A 38 7.32 -8.59 -7.68
CA GLU A 38 6.89 -9.62 -8.64
C GLU A 38 7.35 -11.02 -8.22
N LEU A 39 8.60 -11.13 -7.77
CA LEU A 39 9.16 -12.38 -7.31
C LEU A 39 8.45 -12.90 -6.06
N SER A 40 8.16 -12.02 -5.11
CA SER A 40 7.40 -12.38 -3.90
C SER A 40 6.02 -12.94 -4.24
N LEU A 41 5.33 -12.30 -5.21
CA LEU A 41 4.03 -12.80 -5.70
C LEU A 41 4.16 -14.13 -6.45
N ALA A 42 5.21 -14.30 -7.26
CA ALA A 42 5.44 -15.56 -7.96
C ALA A 42 5.71 -16.73 -6.98
N VAL A 43 6.41 -16.47 -5.88
CA VAL A 43 6.63 -17.45 -4.81
C VAL A 43 5.31 -17.80 -4.13
N ILE A 44 4.50 -16.80 -3.79
CA ILE A 44 3.18 -17.01 -3.19
C ILE A 44 2.25 -17.78 -4.14
N ARG A 45 2.28 -17.49 -5.45
CA ARG A 45 1.54 -18.26 -6.46
C ARG A 45 1.90 -19.74 -6.44
N ALA A 46 3.18 -20.03 -6.45
CA ALA A 46 3.67 -21.41 -6.47
C ALA A 46 3.32 -22.15 -5.18
N GLN A 47 3.29 -21.43 -4.05
CA GLN A 47 2.80 -21.97 -2.77
C GLN A 47 1.28 -22.23 -2.80
N ALA A 48 0.51 -21.38 -3.49
CA ALA A 48 -0.96 -21.47 -3.59
C ALA A 48 -1.46 -22.68 -4.37
N GLU A 49 -0.65 -23.23 -5.22
CA GLU A 49 -1.00 -24.48 -5.93
C GLU A 49 -1.07 -25.67 -4.97
N GLN A 50 -0.65 -25.48 -3.71
CA GLN A 50 -0.58 -26.57 -2.73
C GLN A 50 -1.58 -26.51 -1.58
N ASP A 51 -2.04 -25.33 -1.04
CA ASP A 51 -3.15 -25.22 -0.06
C ASP A 51 -3.36 -23.79 0.48
N ASP A 52 -4.63 -23.39 0.68
CA ASP A 52 -5.16 -22.25 1.45
C ASP A 52 -4.53 -20.87 1.18
N PHE A 53 -4.62 -20.44 -0.06
CA PHE A 53 -3.97 -19.23 -0.56
C PHE A 53 -4.66 -17.94 -0.09
N ARG A 54 -3.91 -17.10 0.62
CA ARG A 54 -4.39 -15.82 1.12
C ARG A 54 -3.67 -14.66 0.44
N MET A 55 -4.44 -13.70 -0.02
CA MET A 55 -3.93 -12.43 -0.57
C MET A 55 -4.63 -11.25 0.07
N LYS A 56 -4.00 -10.09 -0.06
CA LYS A 56 -4.61 -8.80 0.25
C LYS A 56 -4.35 -7.80 -0.86
N GLY A 57 -5.19 -6.80 -0.95
CA GLY A 57 -5.04 -5.70 -1.89
C GLY A 57 -5.99 -4.56 -1.56
N ILE A 58 -5.75 -3.42 -2.21
CA ILE A 58 -6.60 -2.24 -2.09
C ILE A 58 -7.76 -2.35 -3.08
N LEU A 59 -8.97 -2.16 -2.59
CA LEU A 59 -10.19 -2.31 -3.38
C LEU A 59 -10.44 -1.12 -4.28
N GLU A 60 -10.68 -1.41 -5.55
CA GLU A 60 -11.24 -0.51 -6.55
C GLU A 60 -12.56 -1.07 -7.06
N ILE A 61 -13.65 -0.29 -7.00
CA ILE A 61 -15.01 -0.70 -7.38
C ILE A 61 -15.41 -0.05 -8.70
N PHE A 62 -15.97 -0.82 -9.60
CA PHE A 62 -16.51 -0.40 -10.88
C PHE A 62 -18.03 -0.31 -10.81
N TYR A 63 -18.54 0.88 -10.45
CA TYR A 63 -19.98 1.10 -10.23
C TYR A 63 -20.80 1.00 -11.50
N ASP A 64 -20.26 1.50 -12.62
CA ASP A 64 -20.94 1.54 -13.91
C ASP A 64 -21.15 0.15 -14.52
N ASP A 65 -20.33 -0.82 -14.14
CA ASP A 65 -20.32 -2.19 -14.65
C ASP A 65 -20.98 -3.21 -13.69
N GLY A 66 -21.90 -2.79 -12.83
CA GLY A 66 -22.64 -3.69 -11.92
C GLY A 66 -22.06 -3.79 -10.51
N GLY A 67 -21.12 -2.94 -10.15
CA GLY A 67 -20.63 -2.77 -8.78
C GLY A 67 -19.70 -3.89 -8.29
N TYR A 68 -19.05 -4.60 -9.19
CA TYR A 68 -17.94 -5.50 -8.82
C TYR A 68 -16.66 -4.70 -8.58
N GLY A 69 -15.62 -5.33 -8.04
CA GLY A 69 -14.34 -4.68 -7.81
C GLY A 69 -13.15 -5.58 -8.06
N PHE A 70 -11.99 -4.94 -8.06
CA PHE A 70 -10.70 -5.62 -8.04
C PHE A 70 -9.89 -5.17 -6.84
N LEU A 71 -9.25 -6.11 -6.17
CA LEU A 71 -8.21 -5.79 -5.20
C LEU A 71 -6.89 -5.65 -5.95
N ARG A 72 -6.21 -4.54 -5.70
CA ARG A 72 -4.92 -4.17 -6.30
C ARG A 72 -3.80 -4.52 -5.31
N PRO A 73 -3.12 -5.65 -5.45
CA PRO A 73 -2.05 -6.05 -4.54
C PRO A 73 -0.75 -5.28 -4.76
N LEU A 74 -0.58 -4.68 -5.95
CA LEU A 74 0.64 -4.00 -6.36
C LEU A 74 0.39 -2.54 -6.67
N ASN A 75 1.05 -1.65 -5.93
CA ASN A 75 1.15 -0.22 -6.25
C ASN A 75 -0.21 0.44 -6.60
N TYR A 76 -1.31 -0.08 -6.05
CA TYR A 76 -2.70 0.39 -6.29
C TYR A 76 -3.11 0.45 -7.78
N SER A 77 -2.33 -0.18 -8.65
CA SER A 77 -2.49 -0.12 -10.10
C SER A 77 -3.03 -1.44 -10.67
N PRO A 78 -3.73 -1.39 -11.80
CA PRO A 78 -4.16 -2.58 -12.51
C PRO A 78 -2.99 -3.50 -12.86
N SER A 79 -3.15 -4.79 -12.56
CA SER A 79 -2.13 -5.81 -12.81
C SER A 79 -2.76 -7.16 -13.17
N LYS A 80 -1.92 -8.11 -13.58
CA LYS A 80 -2.35 -9.50 -13.79
C LYS A 80 -2.68 -10.22 -12.46
N GLU A 81 -2.21 -9.66 -11.36
CA GLU A 81 -2.38 -10.17 -10.00
C GLU A 81 -3.67 -9.70 -9.33
N ASP A 82 -4.48 -8.92 -10.04
CA ASP A 82 -5.73 -8.40 -9.53
C ASP A 82 -6.67 -9.51 -9.10
N ILE A 83 -7.32 -9.31 -7.96
CA ILE A 83 -8.23 -10.27 -7.38
C ILE A 83 -9.66 -9.78 -7.58
N TYR A 84 -10.44 -10.52 -8.33
CA TYR A 84 -11.85 -10.20 -8.54
C TYR A 84 -12.66 -10.32 -7.25
N LEU A 85 -13.44 -9.30 -6.94
CA LEU A 85 -14.37 -9.24 -5.83
C LEU A 85 -15.79 -9.03 -6.34
N SER A 86 -16.72 -9.88 -5.94
CA SER A 86 -18.10 -9.81 -6.43
C SER A 86 -18.89 -8.67 -5.81
N ALA A 87 -19.86 -8.12 -6.55
CA ALA A 87 -20.77 -7.09 -6.05
C ALA A 87 -21.53 -7.52 -4.78
N SER A 88 -21.86 -8.81 -4.67
CA SER A 88 -22.52 -9.36 -3.48
C SER A 88 -21.64 -9.29 -2.22
N GLN A 89 -20.34 -9.56 -2.35
CA GLN A 89 -19.39 -9.44 -1.25
C GLN A 89 -19.20 -7.97 -0.86
N ILE A 90 -19.06 -7.08 -1.83
CA ILE A 90 -18.94 -5.63 -1.61
C ILE A 90 -20.14 -5.11 -0.82
N LYS A 91 -21.37 -5.44 -1.26
CA LYS A 91 -22.59 -5.03 -0.57
C LYS A 91 -22.74 -5.67 0.81
N ARG A 92 -22.41 -6.96 0.95
CA ARG A 92 -22.51 -7.69 2.22
C ARG A 92 -21.68 -7.06 3.33
N PHE A 93 -20.46 -6.66 3.04
CA PHE A 93 -19.52 -6.10 4.02
C PHE A 93 -19.44 -4.58 3.99
N GLY A 94 -20.23 -3.90 3.14
CA GLY A 94 -20.23 -2.44 3.04
C GLY A 94 -18.89 -1.87 2.62
N LEU A 95 -18.18 -2.55 1.71
CA LEU A 95 -16.86 -2.19 1.26
C LEU A 95 -16.90 -0.95 0.36
N ARG A 96 -15.80 -0.20 0.37
CA ARG A 96 -15.63 1.06 -0.37
C ARG A 96 -14.28 1.07 -1.09
N ASN A 97 -14.15 1.96 -2.07
CA ASN A 97 -12.86 2.24 -2.69
C ASN A 97 -11.80 2.56 -1.62
N GLY A 98 -10.59 2.05 -1.79
CA GLY A 98 -9.49 2.27 -0.86
C GLY A 98 -9.47 1.33 0.35
N ASP A 99 -10.46 0.44 0.54
CA ASP A 99 -10.39 -0.59 1.59
C ASP A 99 -9.28 -1.59 1.30
N GLU A 100 -8.47 -1.89 2.30
CA GLU A 100 -7.58 -3.05 2.25
C GLU A 100 -8.38 -4.29 2.62
N VAL A 101 -8.53 -5.19 1.69
CA VAL A 101 -9.25 -6.45 1.90
C VAL A 101 -8.27 -7.61 1.84
N ALA A 102 -8.27 -8.44 2.87
CA ALA A 102 -7.49 -9.66 2.96
C ALA A 102 -8.41 -10.87 3.07
N GLY A 103 -8.00 -11.97 2.42
CA GLY A 103 -8.80 -13.19 2.48
C GLY A 103 -8.26 -14.31 1.62
N ARG A 104 -9.05 -15.39 1.55
CA ARG A 104 -8.74 -16.55 0.72
C ARG A 104 -9.14 -16.34 -0.72
N VAL A 105 -8.22 -16.63 -1.62
CA VAL A 105 -8.42 -16.47 -3.05
C VAL A 105 -8.31 -17.80 -3.80
N ARG A 106 -9.13 -17.92 -4.82
CA ARG A 106 -9.03 -19.01 -5.79
C ARG A 106 -8.07 -18.60 -6.90
N PRO A 107 -7.08 -19.45 -7.24
CA PRO A 107 -6.19 -19.19 -8.37
C PRO A 107 -6.95 -19.20 -9.71
N PRO A 108 -6.39 -18.58 -10.75
CA PRO A 108 -6.91 -18.62 -12.11
C PRO A 108 -7.09 -20.06 -12.59
N ARG A 109 -8.19 -20.36 -13.25
CA ARG A 109 -8.41 -21.68 -13.86
C ARG A 109 -7.71 -21.73 -15.21
N LYS A 110 -6.75 -22.63 -15.38
CA LYS A 110 -6.09 -22.89 -16.68
C LYS A 110 -7.15 -23.27 -17.71
N GLY A 111 -7.24 -22.50 -18.81
CA GLY A 111 -8.15 -22.78 -19.94
C GLY A 111 -9.54 -22.15 -19.86
N SER A 112 -9.83 -21.29 -18.91
CA SER A 112 -11.04 -20.48 -18.86
C SER A 112 -10.71 -19.06 -19.30
N ASN A 113 -11.70 -18.37 -19.92
CA ASN A 113 -11.58 -16.94 -20.26
C ASN A 113 -11.40 -16.02 -19.03
N ASN A 114 -11.37 -16.57 -17.83
CA ASN A 114 -11.25 -15.85 -16.57
C ASN A 114 -9.89 -16.16 -15.92
N ASP A 115 -8.85 -15.51 -16.44
CA ASP A 115 -7.43 -15.71 -16.08
C ASP A 115 -7.03 -14.89 -14.83
N ARG A 116 -7.99 -14.60 -13.92
CA ARG A 116 -7.79 -13.77 -12.74
C ARG A 116 -8.06 -14.55 -11.45
N TYR A 117 -7.43 -14.09 -10.37
CA TYR A 117 -7.75 -14.54 -9.02
C TYR A 117 -9.17 -14.13 -8.64
N GLY A 118 -9.85 -14.94 -7.83
CA GLY A 118 -11.18 -14.61 -7.33
C GLY A 118 -11.25 -14.73 -5.81
N MET A 119 -11.73 -13.70 -5.12
CA MET A 119 -11.94 -13.73 -3.68
C MET A 119 -13.03 -14.74 -3.32
N MET A 120 -12.68 -15.70 -2.48
CA MET A 120 -13.63 -16.70 -1.97
C MET A 120 -14.21 -16.27 -0.62
N TYR A 121 -13.33 -15.94 0.32
CA TYR A 121 -13.69 -15.54 1.68
C TYR A 121 -12.88 -14.32 2.07
N ILE A 122 -13.54 -13.35 2.70
CA ILE A 122 -12.91 -12.17 3.27
C ILE A 122 -12.62 -12.47 4.74
N ASP A 123 -11.34 -12.42 5.11
CA ASP A 123 -10.89 -12.68 6.47
C ASP A 123 -10.72 -11.39 7.27
N ALA A 124 -10.34 -10.27 6.60
CA ALA A 124 -10.17 -8.97 7.24
C ALA A 124 -10.42 -7.81 6.27
N VAL A 125 -10.88 -6.68 6.81
CA VAL A 125 -11.02 -5.38 6.13
C VAL A 125 -10.28 -4.33 6.96
N ASN A 126 -9.29 -3.67 6.37
CA ASN A 126 -8.39 -2.72 7.05
C ASN A 126 -7.76 -3.30 8.35
N GLY A 127 -7.46 -4.61 8.34
CA GLY A 127 -6.91 -5.31 9.49
C GLY A 127 -7.89 -5.67 10.61
N LYS A 128 -9.20 -5.37 10.44
CA LYS A 128 -10.28 -5.66 11.39
C LYS A 128 -11.20 -6.76 10.87
N ASP A 129 -12.06 -7.27 11.75
CA ASP A 129 -13.11 -8.19 11.36
C ASP A 129 -14.03 -7.55 10.30
N PRO A 130 -14.40 -8.28 9.23
CA PRO A 130 -15.25 -7.74 8.16
C PRO A 130 -16.63 -7.24 8.63
N ASP A 131 -17.18 -7.79 9.70
CA ASP A 131 -18.46 -7.34 10.24
C ASP A 131 -18.36 -6.02 11.00
N GLU A 132 -17.20 -5.71 11.59
CA GLU A 132 -16.93 -4.41 12.22
C GLU A 132 -16.81 -3.29 11.17
N ALA A 133 -16.36 -3.61 9.97
CA ALA A 133 -16.20 -2.63 8.89
C ALA A 133 -17.52 -1.98 8.44
N LYS A 134 -18.66 -2.66 8.61
CA LYS A 134 -19.99 -2.15 8.19
C LYS A 134 -20.44 -0.89 8.91
N GLY A 135 -20.08 -0.73 10.18
CA GLY A 135 -20.55 0.35 11.06
C GLY A 135 -19.72 1.63 11.01
N ARG A 136 -18.65 1.67 10.24
CA ARG A 136 -17.76 2.83 10.23
C ARG A 136 -18.41 4.05 9.55
N PRO A 137 -18.18 5.27 10.07
CA PRO A 137 -18.70 6.49 9.46
C PRO A 137 -18.11 6.71 8.07
N HIS A 138 -18.80 7.46 7.22
CA HIS A 138 -18.26 7.94 5.95
C HIS A 138 -17.37 9.15 6.20
N PHE A 139 -16.22 9.24 5.51
CA PHE A 139 -15.30 10.36 5.63
C PHE A 139 -15.98 11.74 5.48
N PRO A 140 -16.89 11.99 4.49
CA PRO A 140 -17.59 13.26 4.38
C PRO A 140 -18.53 13.60 5.55
N ALA A 141 -18.91 12.60 6.35
CA ALA A 141 -19.76 12.81 7.54
C ALA A 141 -18.95 13.10 8.79
N LEU A 142 -17.62 13.03 8.74
CA LEU A 142 -16.75 13.36 9.85
C LEU A 142 -16.64 14.87 10.04
N THR A 143 -16.59 15.31 11.29
CA THR A 143 -16.40 16.72 11.63
C THR A 143 -14.93 17.11 11.45
N ALA A 144 -14.67 18.11 10.63
CA ALA A 144 -13.33 18.67 10.51
C ALA A 144 -12.95 19.42 11.79
N ILE A 145 -11.77 19.13 12.32
CA ILE A 145 -11.21 19.79 13.51
C ILE A 145 -9.90 20.48 13.15
N TYR A 146 -9.51 21.50 13.91
CA TYR A 146 -8.18 22.08 13.80
C TYR A 146 -7.12 21.11 14.33
N PRO A 147 -5.91 21.07 13.74
CA PRO A 147 -4.81 20.25 14.24
C PRO A 147 -4.30 20.82 15.56
N ASP A 148 -4.67 20.21 16.67
CA ASP A 148 -4.33 20.62 18.04
C ASP A 148 -3.12 19.85 18.60
N LYS A 149 -2.85 18.66 18.05
CA LYS A 149 -1.72 17.83 18.46
C LYS A 149 -0.54 18.00 17.51
N LYS A 150 0.58 18.51 18.01
CA LYS A 150 1.80 18.70 17.22
C LYS A 150 2.40 17.35 16.81
N LEU A 151 2.77 17.23 15.53
CA LEU A 151 3.60 16.16 15.01
C LEU A 151 5.06 16.58 15.11
N VAL A 152 5.83 15.95 16.00
CA VAL A 152 7.25 16.24 16.19
C VAL A 152 8.06 15.53 15.11
N LEU A 153 8.79 16.28 14.30
CA LEU A 153 9.61 15.78 13.21
C LEU A 153 11.09 15.67 13.57
N GLU A 154 11.56 16.42 14.56
CA GLU A 154 12.95 16.34 15.01
C GLU A 154 13.26 14.93 15.55
N ASN A 155 14.16 14.22 14.87
CA ASN A 155 14.56 12.86 15.23
C ASN A 155 16.06 12.72 15.53
N ASN A 156 16.85 13.67 15.07
CA ASN A 156 18.31 13.67 15.19
C ASN A 156 18.81 15.11 15.48
N PRO A 157 19.57 15.33 16.56
CA PRO A 157 20.12 16.66 16.88
C PRO A 157 21.02 17.26 15.78
N LYS A 158 21.55 16.44 14.89
CA LYS A 158 22.36 16.87 13.74
C LYS A 158 21.56 17.28 12.52
N ASP A 159 20.26 16.89 12.45
CA ASP A 159 19.37 17.28 11.35
C ASP A 159 18.70 18.61 11.68
N LEU A 160 19.25 19.68 11.12
CA LEU A 160 18.72 21.03 11.30
C LEU A 160 17.41 21.25 10.54
N SER A 161 17.14 20.48 9.47
CA SER A 161 15.97 20.68 8.62
C SER A 161 14.67 20.38 9.35
N THR A 162 14.55 19.22 9.98
CA THR A 162 13.35 18.85 10.75
C THR A 162 13.18 19.72 12.00
N ARG A 163 14.28 20.08 12.66
CA ARG A 163 14.26 21.01 13.78
C ARG A 163 13.76 22.41 13.39
N LEU A 164 14.16 22.92 12.22
CA LEU A 164 13.67 24.20 11.70
C LEU A 164 12.16 24.13 11.41
N ILE A 165 11.64 23.02 10.86
CA ILE A 165 10.20 22.86 10.69
C ILE A 165 9.49 22.94 12.05
N ASP A 166 9.96 22.17 13.02
CA ASP A 166 9.34 22.11 14.36
C ASP A 166 9.34 23.46 15.08
N LEU A 167 10.30 24.35 14.78
CA LEU A 167 10.40 25.66 15.40
C LEU A 167 9.61 26.76 14.65
N PHE A 168 9.70 26.79 13.31
CA PHE A 168 9.18 27.89 12.51
C PHE A 168 7.90 27.59 11.75
N ALA A 169 7.67 26.32 11.41
CA ALA A 169 6.49 25.86 10.68
C ALA A 169 5.97 24.53 11.25
N PRO A 170 5.59 24.49 12.55
CA PRO A 170 5.18 23.25 13.19
C PRO A 170 3.98 22.64 12.48
N VAL A 171 4.02 21.31 12.32
CA VAL A 171 2.97 20.51 11.66
C VAL A 171 2.17 19.79 12.74
N GLY A 172 0.86 19.80 12.63
CA GLY A 172 -0.04 19.04 13.50
C GLY A 172 -0.63 17.81 12.78
N PHE A 173 -1.11 16.85 13.56
CA PHE A 173 -1.85 15.71 13.00
C PHE A 173 -3.09 16.19 12.23
N GLY A 174 -3.30 15.68 11.02
CA GLY A 174 -4.37 16.12 10.12
C GLY A 174 -4.10 17.42 9.36
N GLN A 175 -2.95 18.07 9.55
CA GLN A 175 -2.59 19.30 8.85
C GLN A 175 -2.19 19.01 7.40
N ARG A 176 -2.63 19.88 6.50
CA ARG A 176 -2.15 19.93 5.11
C ARG A 176 -1.08 20.99 4.99
N GLY A 177 0.09 20.62 4.47
CA GLY A 177 1.22 21.51 4.21
C GLY A 177 1.67 21.40 2.75
N MET A 178 2.35 22.44 2.27
CA MET A 178 2.96 22.46 0.93
C MET A 178 4.43 22.84 1.07
N ILE A 179 5.31 22.07 0.41
CA ILE A 179 6.73 22.35 0.29
C ILE A 179 7.00 22.76 -1.15
N VAL A 180 7.38 24.01 -1.35
CA VAL A 180 7.73 24.55 -2.68
C VAL A 180 9.24 24.75 -2.72
N ALA A 181 9.89 24.13 -3.70
CA ALA A 181 11.33 24.23 -3.87
C ALA A 181 11.72 24.18 -5.35
N PRO A 182 12.72 24.94 -5.79
CA PRO A 182 13.24 24.83 -7.14
C PRO A 182 13.90 23.44 -7.35
N PRO A 183 14.09 23.02 -8.61
CA PRO A 183 14.81 21.78 -8.90
C PRO A 183 16.19 21.77 -8.23
N LYS A 184 16.61 20.58 -7.74
CA LYS A 184 17.90 20.34 -7.07
C LYS A 184 18.12 21.09 -5.74
N ALA A 185 17.07 21.65 -5.12
CA ALA A 185 17.16 22.29 -3.80
C ALA A 185 17.13 21.32 -2.61
N GLY A 186 17.11 20.01 -2.85
CA GLY A 186 17.09 18.99 -1.80
C GLY A 186 15.69 18.59 -1.31
N LYS A 187 14.63 18.83 -2.11
CA LYS A 187 13.25 18.45 -1.76
C LYS A 187 13.13 16.99 -1.34
N THR A 188 13.71 16.05 -2.10
CA THR A 188 13.66 14.60 -1.81
C THR A 188 14.36 14.26 -0.49
N THR A 189 15.52 14.86 -0.22
CA THR A 189 16.22 14.71 1.07
C THR A 189 15.37 15.22 2.23
N PHE A 190 14.70 16.35 2.02
CA PHE A 190 13.80 16.93 3.02
C PHE A 190 12.61 16.03 3.31
N LEU A 191 11.98 15.45 2.28
CA LEU A 191 10.91 14.46 2.44
C LEU A 191 11.37 13.20 3.17
N LYS A 192 12.57 12.71 2.88
CA LYS A 192 13.21 11.59 3.62
C LYS A 192 13.36 11.90 5.11
N ASN A 193 13.81 13.09 5.45
CA ASN A 193 13.97 13.50 6.85
C ASN A 193 12.62 13.60 7.57
N ILE A 194 11.58 14.11 6.89
CA ILE A 194 10.21 14.13 7.43
C ILE A 194 9.70 12.70 7.67
N ALA A 195 9.85 11.81 6.67
CA ALA A 195 9.45 10.41 6.80
C ALA A 195 10.16 9.71 7.97
N ALA A 196 11.46 9.97 8.17
CA ALA A 196 12.21 9.45 9.31
C ALA A 196 11.70 10.00 10.64
N GLY A 197 11.36 11.30 10.70
CA GLY A 197 10.76 11.92 11.87
C GLY A 197 9.43 11.28 12.25
N ILE A 198 8.53 11.12 11.29
CA ILE A 198 7.23 10.45 11.48
C ILE A 198 7.44 9.00 11.96
N SER A 199 8.27 8.24 11.27
CA SER A 199 8.52 6.82 11.60
C SER A 199 9.08 6.62 13.00
N LYS A 200 9.85 7.58 13.51
CA LYS A 200 10.44 7.51 14.86
C LYS A 200 9.49 7.98 15.95
N ASN A 201 8.80 9.11 15.71
CA ASN A 201 8.06 9.83 16.75
C ASN A 201 6.55 9.56 16.74
N ALA A 202 6.02 9.06 15.60
CA ALA A 202 4.59 8.73 15.42
C ALA A 202 4.44 7.29 14.92
N LYS A 203 4.90 6.32 15.71
CA LYS A 203 5.00 4.89 15.32
C LYS A 203 3.66 4.24 15.01
N ASP A 204 2.59 4.76 15.59
CA ASP A 204 1.24 4.24 15.39
C ASP A 204 0.58 4.82 14.14
N SER A 205 1.21 5.84 13.52
CA SER A 205 0.71 6.46 12.31
C SER A 205 1.10 5.66 11.07
N LYS A 206 0.19 5.60 10.10
CA LYS A 206 0.43 4.99 8.80
C LYS A 206 1.18 5.97 7.89
N LEU A 207 2.37 5.61 7.45
CA LEU A 207 3.15 6.40 6.49
C LEU A 207 2.87 5.93 5.07
N ILE A 208 2.31 6.82 4.25
CA ILE A 208 2.14 6.60 2.81
C ILE A 208 2.90 7.68 2.07
N VAL A 209 3.84 7.30 1.23
CA VAL A 209 4.58 8.19 0.34
C VAL A 209 4.05 8.00 -1.08
N LEU A 210 3.48 9.06 -1.65
CA LEU A 210 2.98 9.06 -3.02
C LEU A 210 3.93 9.85 -3.92
N LEU A 211 4.44 9.20 -4.98
CA LEU A 211 5.31 9.78 -5.99
C LEU A 211 4.58 9.85 -7.32
N ILE A 212 4.43 11.03 -7.87
CA ILE A 212 3.75 11.24 -9.16
C ILE A 212 4.73 11.86 -10.15
N ASP A 213 4.81 11.28 -11.36
CA ASP A 213 5.68 11.74 -12.44
C ASP A 213 7.17 11.72 -12.04
N GLU A 214 7.55 10.75 -11.20
CA GLU A 214 8.91 10.65 -10.67
C GLU A 214 9.73 9.66 -11.51
N ARG A 215 11.06 9.73 -11.41
CA ARG A 215 11.96 8.85 -12.12
C ARG A 215 12.07 7.47 -11.44
N PRO A 216 12.18 6.37 -12.19
CA PRO A 216 12.26 5.02 -11.62
C PRO A 216 13.40 4.86 -10.59
N GLU A 217 14.54 5.49 -10.81
CA GLU A 217 15.67 5.47 -9.88
C GLU A 217 15.37 6.19 -8.56
N GLU A 218 14.61 7.31 -8.59
CA GLU A 218 14.20 8.05 -7.39
C GLU A 218 13.11 7.29 -6.62
N VAL A 219 12.24 6.59 -7.33
CA VAL A 219 11.24 5.69 -6.72
C VAL A 219 11.94 4.56 -5.95
N THR A 220 12.88 3.86 -6.58
CA THR A 220 13.62 2.75 -5.95
C THR A 220 14.38 3.23 -4.71
N ASP A 221 15.07 4.37 -4.81
CA ASP A 221 15.81 4.97 -3.69
C ASP A 221 14.89 5.33 -2.50
N LEU A 222 13.66 5.79 -2.78
CA LEU A 222 12.68 6.10 -1.74
C LEU A 222 12.01 4.84 -1.17
N GLU A 223 11.73 3.83 -1.99
CA GLU A 223 11.21 2.53 -1.53
C GLU A 223 12.20 1.85 -0.56
N ASP A 224 13.48 1.79 -0.94
CA ASP A 224 14.53 1.21 -0.09
C ASP A 224 14.69 2.01 1.21
N TYR A 225 14.68 3.33 1.13
CA TYR A 225 14.78 4.18 2.30
C TYR A 225 13.59 4.01 3.24
N VAL A 226 12.34 4.12 2.76
CA VAL A 226 11.13 3.97 3.59
C VAL A 226 11.08 2.59 4.21
N SER A 227 11.39 1.53 3.46
CA SER A 227 11.43 0.16 3.98
C SER A 227 12.45 -0.01 5.11
N SER A 228 13.58 0.72 5.05
CA SER A 228 14.62 0.67 6.07
C SER A 228 14.24 1.36 7.38
N ILE A 229 13.43 2.43 7.33
CA ILE A 229 13.04 3.23 8.50
C ILE A 229 11.67 2.85 9.07
N ASN A 230 10.77 2.36 8.22
CA ASN A 230 9.40 1.96 8.58
C ASN A 230 8.94 0.74 7.78
N PRO A 231 9.06 -0.47 8.34
CA PRO A 231 8.61 -1.69 7.65
C PRO A 231 7.12 -1.73 7.30
N ASN A 232 6.30 -0.88 7.92
CA ASN A 232 4.87 -0.74 7.64
C ASN A 232 4.55 0.48 6.77
N GLY A 233 5.57 1.25 6.37
CA GLY A 233 5.43 2.37 5.45
C GLY A 233 5.15 1.88 4.03
N GLU A 234 4.31 2.60 3.31
CA GLU A 234 3.98 2.30 1.92
C GLU A 234 4.55 3.37 0.99
N VAL A 235 5.11 2.95 -0.14
CA VAL A 235 5.48 3.83 -1.24
C VAL A 235 4.63 3.44 -2.44
N VAL A 236 3.83 4.39 -2.91
CA VAL A 236 2.94 4.26 -4.08
C VAL A 236 3.41 5.26 -5.12
N TYR A 237 3.50 4.87 -6.37
CA TYR A 237 4.14 5.71 -7.36
C TYR A 237 3.54 5.59 -8.75
N SER A 238 3.76 6.62 -9.54
CA SER A 238 3.56 6.67 -10.97
C SER A 238 4.75 7.34 -11.61
N THR A 239 5.43 6.63 -12.52
CA THR A 239 6.66 7.09 -13.17
C THR A 239 6.36 7.92 -14.43
N PHE A 240 7.29 8.77 -14.82
CA PHE A 240 7.14 9.73 -15.93
C PHE A 240 6.82 9.10 -17.29
N ASP A 241 7.11 7.81 -17.47
CA ASP A 241 6.84 7.05 -18.69
C ASP A 241 5.40 6.51 -18.76
N GLN A 242 4.62 6.65 -17.69
CA GLN A 242 3.23 6.24 -17.66
C GLN A 242 2.31 7.29 -18.27
N ARG A 243 1.09 6.88 -18.61
CA ARG A 243 0.06 7.77 -19.17
C ARG A 243 -0.47 8.71 -18.09
N PRO A 244 -0.90 9.93 -18.47
CA PRO A 244 -1.48 10.89 -17.52
C PRO A 244 -2.66 10.34 -16.70
N GLU A 245 -3.48 9.48 -17.29
CA GLU A 245 -4.60 8.84 -16.60
C GLU A 245 -4.14 7.96 -15.44
N SER A 246 -2.96 7.33 -15.56
CA SER A 246 -2.37 6.53 -14.48
C SER A 246 -1.97 7.38 -13.28
N HIS A 247 -1.48 8.60 -13.51
CA HIS A 247 -1.12 9.54 -12.44
C HIS A 247 -2.37 9.96 -11.65
N VAL A 248 -3.46 10.27 -12.34
CA VAL A 248 -4.75 10.63 -11.72
C VAL A 248 -5.30 9.44 -10.94
N HIS A 249 -5.39 8.27 -11.57
CA HIS A 249 -5.92 7.05 -10.97
C HIS A 249 -5.20 6.68 -9.67
N ILE A 250 -3.87 6.66 -9.69
CA ILE A 250 -3.08 6.34 -8.48
C ILE A 250 -3.31 7.37 -7.38
N SER A 251 -3.36 8.66 -7.73
CA SER A 251 -3.62 9.73 -6.76
C SER A 251 -5.00 9.58 -6.10
N GLU A 252 -6.03 9.26 -6.88
CA GLU A 252 -7.38 9.01 -6.38
C GLU A 252 -7.41 7.77 -5.48
N MET A 253 -6.77 6.68 -5.87
CA MET A 253 -6.71 5.46 -5.07
C MET A 253 -6.00 5.66 -3.72
N VAL A 254 -4.91 6.45 -3.69
CA VAL A 254 -4.23 6.78 -2.43
C VAL A 254 -5.09 7.68 -1.55
N LEU A 255 -5.82 8.64 -2.15
CA LEU A 255 -6.76 9.50 -1.41
C LEU A 255 -7.89 8.65 -0.80
N GLU A 256 -8.49 7.75 -1.58
CA GLU A 256 -9.51 6.82 -1.09
C GLU A 256 -8.96 5.96 0.06
N ARG A 257 -7.74 5.43 -0.07
CA ARG A 257 -7.07 4.69 0.99
C ARG A 257 -6.91 5.52 2.26
N ALA A 258 -6.43 6.75 2.15
CA ALA A 258 -6.26 7.66 3.29
C ALA A 258 -7.61 7.94 3.99
N MET A 259 -8.68 8.17 3.23
CA MET A 259 -10.03 8.33 3.80
C MET A 259 -10.49 7.09 4.58
N ARG A 260 -10.22 5.88 4.08
CA ARG A 260 -10.56 4.62 4.81
C ARG A 260 -9.80 4.50 6.12
N LEU A 261 -8.53 4.87 6.14
CA LEU A 261 -7.71 4.86 7.36
C LEU A 261 -8.29 5.81 8.41
N VAL A 262 -8.65 7.04 8.02
CA VAL A 262 -9.28 8.02 8.92
C VAL A 262 -10.64 7.55 9.45
N GLU A 263 -11.48 6.92 8.61
CA GLU A 263 -12.75 6.31 9.02
C GLU A 263 -12.55 5.23 10.10
N ASP A 264 -11.42 4.53 10.04
CA ASP A 264 -11.01 3.51 11.01
C ASP A 264 -10.23 4.07 12.22
N LYS A 265 -10.14 5.43 12.34
CA LYS A 265 -9.41 6.15 13.38
C LYS A 265 -7.92 5.80 13.43
N GLN A 266 -7.34 5.58 12.27
CA GLN A 266 -5.90 5.46 12.08
C GLN A 266 -5.34 6.80 11.58
N ASP A 267 -4.25 7.24 12.23
CA ASP A 267 -3.52 8.45 11.84
C ASP A 267 -2.50 8.17 10.73
#